data_b2488bf8b674ca5e9157885b5be5537d
#
_entry.id   b2488bf8b674ca5e9157885b5be5537d
#
_cell.length_a   1.000
_cell.length_b   1.000
_cell.length_c   1.000
_cell.angle_alpha   90.00
_cell.angle_beta   90.00
_cell.angle_gamma   90.00
#
_symmetry.space_group_name_H-M   'P 1'
#
loop_
_entity.id
_entity.type
_entity.pdbx_description
1 polymer ?
#
loop_
_entity_poly.entity_id
_entity_poly.type
_entity_poly.pdbx_seq_one_letter_code
_entity_poly.pdbx_strand_id
1 'polypeptide(L)'
;MPEIPFREGLDELASHYKQVLTLLGEDPEREGLQKTPMRVAKAMQVLTRGYTQDPHKVLTDALFEEKYNQMVIVKDIDFFSMCEHH
;
A
#
# COMPACT_ATOMS: atom_id res chain seq x y z
N MET A 1 3.77 9.97 -9.64
CA MET A 1 3.88 9.12 -8.44
C MET A 1 4.94 8.06 -8.70
N PRO A 2 5.95 7.94 -7.87
CA PRO A 2 6.94 6.90 -8.08
C PRO A 2 6.28 5.52 -8.05
N GLU A 3 6.75 4.63 -8.89
CA GLU A 3 6.28 3.27 -8.95
C GLU A 3 6.61 2.55 -7.64
N ILE A 4 5.63 1.91 -7.03
CA ILE A 4 5.81 1.18 -5.77
C ILE A 4 5.89 -0.30 -6.11
N PRO A 5 7.04 -0.94 -5.85
CA PRO A 5 7.15 -2.38 -6.12
C PRO A 5 6.20 -3.16 -5.20
N PHE A 6 5.52 -4.14 -5.77
CA PHE A 6 4.66 -5.02 -5.00
C PHE A 6 5.49 -6.11 -4.31
N ARG A 7 5.07 -6.46 -3.09
CA ARG A 7 5.69 -7.50 -2.29
C ARG A 7 5.30 -8.89 -2.82
N GLU A 8 6.09 -9.89 -2.44
CA GLU A 8 5.74 -11.28 -2.70
C GLU A 8 4.39 -11.63 -2.08
N GLY A 9 3.72 -12.62 -2.64
CA GLY A 9 2.44 -13.09 -2.15
C GLY A 9 1.24 -12.32 -2.68
N LEU A 10 1.43 -11.46 -3.69
CA LEU A 10 0.32 -10.69 -4.26
C LEU A 10 -0.77 -11.60 -4.84
N ASP A 11 -0.38 -12.66 -5.57
CA ASP A 11 -1.34 -13.61 -6.14
C ASP A 11 -2.07 -14.41 -5.06
N GLU A 12 -1.36 -14.81 -4.01
CA GLU A 12 -1.95 -15.48 -2.87
C GLU A 12 -2.95 -14.59 -2.14
N LEU A 13 -2.57 -13.33 -1.92
CA LEU A 13 -3.44 -12.34 -1.31
C LEU A 13 -4.71 -12.13 -2.14
N ALA A 14 -4.57 -12.02 -3.46
CA ALA A 14 -5.71 -11.92 -4.37
C ALA A 14 -6.62 -13.15 -4.28
N SER A 15 -6.04 -14.34 -4.16
CA SER A 15 -6.79 -15.58 -3.98
C SER A 15 -7.65 -15.56 -2.72
N HIS A 16 -7.11 -15.05 -1.62
CA HIS A 16 -7.87 -14.90 -0.37
C HIS A 16 -9.02 -13.92 -0.51
N TYR A 17 -8.84 -12.80 -1.21
CA TYR A 17 -9.92 -11.86 -1.48
C TYR A 17 -11.01 -12.46 -2.37
N LYS A 18 -10.63 -13.30 -3.32
CA LYS A 18 -11.61 -14.06 -4.11
C LYS A 18 -12.48 -14.95 -3.21
N GLN A 19 -11.88 -15.62 -2.24
CA GLN A 19 -12.60 -16.42 -1.26
C GLN A 19 -13.53 -15.59 -0.39
N VAL A 20 -13.10 -14.38 0.01
CA VAL A 20 -13.96 -13.46 0.77
C VAL A 20 -15.22 -13.14 -0.02
N LEU A 21 -15.09 -12.82 -1.31
CA LEU A 21 -16.26 -12.54 -2.16
C LEU A 21 -17.21 -13.74 -2.20
N THR A 22 -16.68 -14.94 -2.38
CA THR A 22 -17.47 -16.17 -2.42
C THR A 22 -18.22 -16.37 -1.10
N LEU A 23 -17.53 -16.20 0.02
CA LEU A 23 -18.10 -16.39 1.35
C LEU A 23 -19.17 -15.35 1.69
N LEU A 24 -19.09 -14.16 1.08
CA LEU A 24 -20.12 -13.13 1.23
C LEU A 24 -21.34 -13.35 0.35
N GLY A 25 -21.31 -14.36 -0.50
CA GLY A 25 -22.42 -14.67 -1.39
C GLY A 25 -22.33 -14.04 -2.77
N GLU A 26 -21.19 -13.44 -3.12
CA GLU A 26 -20.95 -12.89 -4.43
C GLU A 26 -20.33 -13.92 -5.38
N ASP A 27 -20.56 -13.73 -6.68
CA ASP A 27 -19.92 -14.56 -7.70
C ASP A 27 -18.62 -13.87 -8.19
N PRO A 28 -17.43 -14.33 -7.79
CA PRO A 28 -16.17 -13.72 -8.19
C PRO A 28 -15.87 -13.90 -9.69
N GLU A 29 -16.55 -14.80 -10.37
CA GLU A 29 -16.40 -15.00 -11.82
C GLU A 29 -17.27 -14.04 -12.64
N ARG A 30 -18.15 -13.31 -11.99
CA ARG A 30 -18.97 -12.30 -12.66
C ARG A 30 -18.06 -11.24 -13.29
N GLU A 31 -18.39 -10.81 -14.52
CA GLU A 31 -17.56 -9.88 -15.29
C GLU A 31 -17.11 -8.65 -14.49
N GLY A 32 -17.98 -8.07 -13.69
CA GLY A 32 -17.66 -6.90 -12.89
C GLY A 32 -16.74 -7.18 -11.70
N LEU A 33 -16.51 -8.44 -11.33
CA LEU A 33 -15.71 -8.84 -10.18
C LEU A 33 -14.46 -9.64 -10.51
N GLN A 34 -14.24 -10.01 -11.77
CA GLN A 34 -13.11 -10.86 -12.14
C GLN A 34 -11.75 -10.24 -11.79
N LYS A 35 -11.61 -8.93 -11.93
CA LYS A 35 -10.36 -8.21 -11.61
C LYS A 35 -10.32 -7.69 -10.18
N THR A 36 -11.41 -7.76 -9.44
CA THR A 36 -11.51 -7.17 -8.10
C THR A 36 -10.53 -7.78 -7.10
N PRO A 37 -10.36 -9.11 -7.01
CA PRO A 37 -9.40 -9.68 -6.05
C PRO A 37 -8.00 -9.12 -6.21
N MET A 38 -7.49 -9.05 -7.43
CA MET A 38 -6.16 -8.50 -7.70
C MET A 38 -6.10 -7.00 -7.43
N ARG A 39 -7.13 -6.26 -7.77
CA ARG A 39 -7.19 -4.82 -7.50
C ARG A 39 -7.18 -4.52 -6.02
N VAL A 40 -7.94 -5.29 -5.23
CA VAL A 40 -7.96 -5.14 -3.77
C VAL A 40 -6.59 -5.51 -3.19
N ALA A 41 -6.00 -6.62 -3.64
CA ALA A 41 -4.67 -7.05 -3.18
C ALA A 41 -3.61 -5.96 -3.42
N LYS A 42 -3.58 -5.39 -4.61
CA LYS A 42 -2.67 -4.29 -4.95
C LYS A 42 -2.91 -3.06 -4.08
N ALA A 43 -4.17 -2.68 -3.90
CA ALA A 43 -4.53 -1.54 -3.05
C ALA A 43 -4.07 -1.74 -1.62
N MET A 44 -4.26 -2.94 -1.07
CA MET A 44 -3.83 -3.24 0.30
C MET A 44 -2.32 -3.19 0.46
N GLN A 45 -1.57 -3.65 -0.53
CA GLN A 45 -0.10 -3.54 -0.48
C GLN A 45 0.37 -2.08 -0.55
N VAL A 46 -0.30 -1.25 -1.33
CA VAL A 46 0.00 0.19 -1.37
C VAL A 46 -0.30 0.85 -0.02
N LEU A 47 -1.47 0.56 0.54
CA LEU A 47 -1.90 1.17 1.81
C LEU A 47 -1.04 0.73 3.01
N THR A 48 -0.42 -0.43 2.93
CA THR A 48 0.43 -0.98 4.00
C THR A 48 1.92 -0.94 3.66
N ARG A 49 2.32 -0.18 2.65
CA ARG A 49 3.72 -0.12 2.19
C ARG A 49 4.70 0.28 3.28
N GLY A 50 4.23 0.99 4.31
CA GLY A 50 5.07 1.39 5.43
C GLY A 50 5.74 0.23 6.15
N TYR A 51 5.15 -0.97 6.12
CA TYR A 51 5.77 -2.15 6.75
C TYR A 51 7.11 -2.53 6.14
N THR A 52 7.36 -2.17 4.90
CA THR A 52 8.59 -2.52 4.19
C THR A 52 9.50 -1.33 3.95
N GLN A 53 9.11 -0.15 4.40
CA GLN A 53 9.93 1.06 4.28
C GLN A 53 10.83 1.23 5.49
N ASP A 54 12.06 1.67 5.24
CA ASP A 54 12.99 2.07 6.28
C ASP A 54 12.89 3.59 6.44
N PRO A 55 12.41 4.10 7.60
CA PRO A 55 12.30 5.54 7.82
C PRO A 55 13.63 6.27 7.66
N HIS A 56 14.71 5.67 8.11
CA HIS A 56 16.05 6.25 7.98
C HIS A 56 16.45 6.42 6.52
N LYS A 57 16.19 5.42 5.70
CA LYS A 57 16.51 5.47 4.28
C LYS A 57 15.68 6.52 3.56
N VAL A 58 14.39 6.60 3.86
CA VAL A 58 13.48 7.58 3.27
C VAL A 58 13.97 9.01 3.59
N LEU A 59 14.35 9.27 4.86
CA LEU A 59 14.85 10.57 5.28
C LEU A 59 16.22 10.86 4.68
N THR A 60 17.11 9.88 4.65
CA THR A 60 18.47 10.04 4.11
C THR A 60 18.46 10.37 2.63
N ASP A 61 17.60 9.73 1.86
CA ASP A 61 17.47 9.99 0.42
C ASP A 61 16.98 11.42 0.13
N ALA A 62 16.34 12.06 1.11
CA ALA A 62 15.85 13.42 0.99
C ALA A 62 16.80 14.48 1.57
N LEU A 63 17.93 14.07 2.15
CA LEU A 63 18.87 15.00 2.77
C LEU A 63 19.77 15.66 1.73
N PHE A 64 19.96 16.98 1.90
CA PHE A 64 20.95 17.75 1.16
C PHE A 64 22.12 18.08 2.07
N GLU A 65 23.33 18.25 1.51
CA GLU A 65 24.53 18.62 2.25
C GLU A 65 24.51 20.08 2.69
N GLU A 66 23.44 20.52 3.31
CA GLU A 66 23.35 21.88 3.85
C GLU A 66 23.16 21.82 5.36
N LYS A 67 23.87 22.71 6.07
CA LYS A 67 23.73 22.82 7.51
C LYS A 67 22.62 23.79 7.84
N TYR A 68 21.51 23.28 8.33
CA TYR A 68 20.41 24.09 8.83
C TYR A 68 20.41 24.10 10.35
N ASN A 69 20.36 25.30 10.94
CA ASN A 69 20.18 25.47 12.38
C ASN A 69 18.72 25.81 12.72
N GLN A 70 17.84 25.70 11.76
CA GLN A 70 16.44 26.07 11.88
C GLN A 70 15.53 24.87 11.65
N MET A 71 14.30 24.98 12.17
CA MET A 71 13.26 23.99 11.90
C MET A 71 12.94 23.92 10.40
N VAL A 72 12.92 22.70 9.88
CA VAL A 72 12.50 22.44 8.51
C VAL A 72 11.06 21.94 8.54
N ILE A 73 10.19 22.57 7.75
CA ILE A 73 8.79 22.18 7.64
C ILE A 73 8.54 21.66 6.23
N VAL A 74 8.00 20.44 6.12
CA VAL A 74 7.57 19.87 4.86
C VAL A 74 6.05 19.80 4.88
N LYS A 75 5.42 20.41 3.87
CA LYS A 75 3.95 20.49 3.77
C LYS A 75 3.41 19.55 2.69
N ASP A 76 2.12 19.29 2.77
CA ASP A 76 1.37 18.59 1.74
C ASP A 76 1.92 17.18 1.46
N ILE A 77 2.21 16.45 2.53
CA ILE A 77 2.67 15.07 2.45
C ILE A 77 1.47 14.13 2.43
N ASP A 78 1.35 13.35 1.37
CA ASP A 78 0.36 12.28 1.31
C ASP A 78 0.84 11.09 2.14
N PHE A 79 -0.02 10.60 3.00
CA PHE A 79 0.25 9.36 3.73
C PHE A 79 -1.01 8.54 3.90
N PHE A 80 -0.83 7.24 4.10
CA PHE A 80 -1.93 6.32 4.35
C PHE A 80 -1.76 5.66 5.71
N SER A 81 -2.85 5.61 6.45
CA SER A 81 -2.89 4.94 7.75
C SER A 81 -4.16 4.11 7.83
N MET A 82 -4.03 2.87 8.26
CA MET A 82 -5.15 1.96 8.39
C MET A 82 -5.31 1.53 9.85
N CYS A 83 -6.56 1.50 10.31
CA CYS A 83 -6.87 0.93 11.62
C CYS A 83 -6.69 -0.59 11.56
N GLU A 84 -6.05 -1.16 12.57
CA GLU A 84 -5.81 -2.61 12.62
C GLU A 84 -7.07 -3.42 12.95
N HIS A 85 -8.11 -2.79 13.44
CA HIS A 85 -9.30 -3.47 13.91
C HIS A 85 -10.35 -3.66 12.82
N HIS A 86 -10.40 -2.81 11.87
CA HIS A 86 -11.34 -2.85 10.76
C HIS A 86 -10.88 -2.05 9.55
#